data_7b9a780c1dd1d3c8940dbedcbf0e063d
#
_entry.id   7b9a780c1dd1d3c8940dbedcbf0e063d
#
_cell.length_a   1.000
_cell.length_b   1.000
_cell.length_c   1.000
_cell.angle_alpha   90.00
_cell.angle_beta   90.00
_cell.angle_gamma   90.00
#
_symmetry.space_group_name_H-M   'P 1'
#
loop_
_entity.id
_entity.type
_entity.pdbx_description
1 polymer ?
#
loop_
_entity_poly.entity_id
_entity_poly.type
_entity_poly.pdbx_seq_one_letter_code
_entity_poly.pdbx_strand_id
1 'polypeptide(L)'
;MFALDVFVSSGDGKPKESDVRCTVYKRAMDRSYNLKLKQSRQFINDVLDRYPSFCFSLNSFEDPIVARIGVKECLEHEMLVPYPVLSEKAGTFVAQFKYTVIITKGKTSVITGLPLDEAQFKSEHAIKDQAILDLLAVSMN
;
A
#
# COMPACT_ATOMS: atom_id res chain seq x y z
N MET A 1 12.97 4.30 -10.67
CA MET A 1 11.70 4.73 -10.06
C MET A 1 11.60 4.08 -8.69
N PHE A 2 11.19 4.84 -7.67
CA PHE A 2 11.11 4.39 -6.29
C PHE A 2 9.75 4.76 -5.70
N ALA A 3 9.18 3.87 -4.89
CA ALA A 3 8.04 4.16 -4.04
C ALA A 3 8.58 4.44 -2.63
N LEU A 4 8.35 5.64 -2.13
CA LEU A 4 8.65 6.03 -0.76
C LEU A 4 7.39 5.86 0.06
N ASP A 5 7.48 5.16 1.18
CA ASP A 5 6.36 4.93 2.09
C ASP A 5 6.88 5.08 3.53
N VAL A 6 6.53 6.19 4.14
CA VAL A 6 7.02 6.58 5.47
C VAL A 6 5.85 6.67 6.44
N PHE A 7 5.94 5.94 7.53
CA PHE A 7 4.98 5.98 8.62
C PHE A 7 5.60 6.68 9.83
N VAL A 8 4.85 7.60 10.42
CA VAL A 8 5.19 8.28 11.66
C VAL A 8 4.10 8.01 12.67
N SER A 9 4.46 7.49 13.85
CA SER A 9 3.52 7.16 14.92
C SER A 9 3.83 7.96 16.18
N SER A 10 2.78 8.40 16.89
CA SER A 10 2.90 8.94 18.25
C SER A 10 3.06 7.85 19.32
N GLY A 11 2.96 6.57 18.93
CA GLY A 11 3.12 5.41 19.81
C GLY A 11 4.50 4.77 19.69
N ASP A 12 4.56 3.45 19.91
CA ASP A 12 5.83 2.70 19.91
C ASP A 12 6.39 2.44 18.50
N GLY A 13 5.61 2.72 17.45
CA GLY A 13 5.97 2.41 16.06
C GLY A 13 6.07 0.91 15.77
N LYS A 14 5.40 0.08 16.55
CA LYS A 14 5.36 -1.39 16.41
C LYS A 14 3.94 -1.87 16.15
N PRO A 15 3.43 -1.68 14.92
CA PRO A 15 2.07 -2.11 14.59
C PRO A 15 1.96 -3.64 14.68
N LYS A 16 0.78 -4.11 15.06
CA LYS A 16 0.42 -5.52 15.09
C LYS A 16 -0.66 -5.81 14.09
N GLU A 17 -0.68 -7.02 13.56
CA GLU A 17 -1.81 -7.46 12.75
C GLU A 17 -3.09 -7.41 13.58
N SER A 18 -4.08 -6.77 13.01
CA SER A 18 -5.42 -6.68 13.58
C SER A 18 -6.21 -7.93 13.21
N ASP A 19 -7.07 -8.41 14.11
CA ASP A 19 -8.02 -9.50 13.86
C ASP A 19 -9.20 -9.06 12.95
N VAL A 20 -8.95 -8.09 12.09
CA VAL A 20 -9.92 -7.60 11.11
C VAL A 20 -9.70 -8.33 9.79
N ARG A 21 -10.80 -8.66 9.13
CA ARG A 21 -10.77 -9.35 7.84
C ARG A 21 -9.99 -8.55 6.80
N CYS A 22 -9.00 -9.19 6.19
CA CYS A 22 -8.30 -8.65 5.03
C CYS A 22 -9.26 -8.52 3.83
N THR A 23 -9.21 -7.39 3.16
CA THR A 23 -10.01 -7.09 1.96
C THR A 23 -9.18 -6.66 0.76
N VAL A 24 -7.88 -6.46 0.94
CA VAL A 24 -6.94 -6.05 -0.10
C VAL A 24 -5.96 -7.18 -0.36
N TYR A 25 -5.79 -7.51 -1.63
CA TYR A 25 -4.95 -8.61 -2.08
C TYR A 25 -4.16 -8.20 -3.33
N LYS A 26 -3.13 -8.97 -3.62
CA LYS A 26 -2.37 -8.91 -4.86
C LYS A 26 -2.18 -10.33 -5.39
N ARG A 27 -2.17 -10.50 -6.71
CA ARG A 27 -1.84 -11.77 -7.32
C ARG A 27 -0.38 -12.17 -7.05
N ALA A 28 -0.14 -13.41 -6.65
CA ALA A 28 1.19 -14.00 -6.63
C ALA A 28 1.59 -14.38 -8.06
N MET A 29 2.61 -13.69 -8.60
CA MET A 29 3.00 -13.79 -10.01
C MET A 29 3.70 -15.10 -10.35
N ASP A 30 4.29 -15.73 -9.36
CA ASP A 30 5.08 -16.96 -9.42
C ASP A 30 4.26 -18.22 -9.11
N ARG A 31 2.97 -18.05 -8.79
CA ARG A 31 2.08 -19.15 -8.44
C ARG A 31 1.01 -19.37 -9.49
N SER A 32 0.76 -20.64 -9.77
CA SER A 32 -0.32 -21.08 -10.66
C SER A 32 -0.92 -22.36 -10.11
N TYR A 33 -2.25 -22.43 -10.10
CA TYR A 33 -3.00 -23.60 -9.67
C TYR A 33 -4.25 -23.78 -10.50
N ASN A 34 -4.64 -25.02 -10.74
CA ASN A 34 -5.87 -25.32 -11.49
C ASN A 34 -7.07 -25.36 -10.53
N LEU A 35 -7.71 -24.21 -10.34
CA LEU A 35 -8.83 -24.00 -9.42
C LEU A 35 -10.02 -24.92 -9.76
N LYS A 36 -10.61 -25.53 -8.74
CA LYS A 36 -11.68 -26.51 -8.88
C LYS A 36 -13.06 -25.87 -9.01
N LEU A 37 -13.31 -24.80 -8.24
CA LEU A 37 -14.61 -24.14 -8.24
C LEU A 37 -14.80 -23.22 -9.45
N LYS A 38 -15.99 -23.22 -10.01
CA LYS A 38 -16.34 -22.33 -11.13
C LYS A 38 -16.20 -20.86 -10.74
N GLN A 39 -16.66 -20.50 -9.56
CA GLN A 39 -16.56 -19.14 -9.02
C GLN A 39 -15.12 -18.68 -8.84
N SER A 40 -14.23 -19.58 -8.38
CA SER A 40 -12.82 -19.24 -8.21
C SER A 40 -12.13 -19.03 -9.56
N ARG A 41 -12.48 -19.82 -10.58
CA ARG A 41 -11.99 -19.59 -11.95
C ARG A 41 -12.48 -18.27 -12.53
N GLN A 42 -13.75 -17.94 -12.31
CA GLN A 42 -14.28 -16.64 -12.73
C GLN A 42 -13.55 -15.51 -12.02
N PHE A 43 -13.45 -15.57 -10.71
CA PHE A 43 -12.74 -14.56 -9.92
C PHE A 43 -11.30 -14.34 -10.36
N ILE A 44 -10.52 -15.42 -10.56
CA ILE A 44 -9.11 -15.26 -10.97
C ILE A 44 -8.98 -14.70 -12.40
N ASN A 45 -9.92 -15.02 -13.30
CA ASN A 45 -9.96 -14.41 -14.62
C ASN A 45 -10.23 -12.90 -14.53
N ASP A 46 -11.18 -12.48 -13.71
CA ASP A 46 -11.46 -11.06 -13.48
C ASP A 46 -10.23 -10.35 -12.88
N VAL A 47 -9.48 -11.02 -11.99
CA VAL A 47 -8.20 -10.50 -11.45
C VAL A 47 -7.15 -10.38 -12.54
N LEU A 48 -7.01 -11.39 -13.40
CA LEU A 48 -6.04 -11.38 -14.50
C LEU A 48 -6.31 -10.26 -15.51
N ASP A 49 -7.57 -10.04 -15.81
CA ASP A 49 -7.98 -9.02 -16.79
C ASP A 49 -7.84 -7.59 -16.22
N ARG A 50 -8.27 -7.37 -14.99
CA ARG A 50 -8.35 -6.02 -14.40
C ARG A 50 -7.14 -5.62 -13.55
N TYR A 51 -6.50 -6.59 -12.87
CA TYR A 51 -5.46 -6.37 -11.88
C TYR A 51 -4.28 -7.35 -12.04
N PRO A 52 -3.69 -7.51 -13.24
CA PRO A 52 -2.71 -8.57 -13.50
C PRO A 52 -1.47 -8.49 -12.60
N SER A 53 -1.06 -7.29 -12.19
CA SER A 53 0.13 -7.04 -11.37
C SER A 53 -0.09 -6.05 -10.22
N PHE A 54 -1.27 -5.44 -10.13
CA PHE A 54 -1.60 -4.47 -9.08
C PHE A 54 -2.35 -5.12 -7.92
N CYS A 55 -2.35 -4.46 -6.77
CA CYS A 55 -3.25 -4.80 -5.67
C CYS A 55 -4.68 -4.38 -6.01
N PHE A 56 -5.64 -5.08 -5.43
CA PHE A 56 -7.07 -4.84 -5.59
C PHE A 56 -7.82 -5.02 -4.28
N SER A 57 -8.96 -4.36 -4.18
CA SER A 57 -9.92 -4.55 -3.09
C SER A 57 -11.04 -5.50 -3.52
N LEU A 58 -11.53 -6.33 -2.61
CA LEU A 58 -12.70 -7.18 -2.87
C LEU A 58 -13.96 -6.39 -3.20
N ASN A 59 -14.04 -5.13 -2.73
CA ASN A 59 -15.16 -4.26 -3.04
C ASN A 59 -15.18 -3.76 -4.50
N SER A 60 -14.11 -4.02 -5.27
CA SER A 60 -14.03 -3.64 -6.69
C SER A 60 -14.70 -4.65 -7.63
N PHE A 61 -15.16 -5.79 -7.10
CA PHE A 61 -15.83 -6.83 -7.89
C PHE A 61 -17.34 -6.65 -7.86
N GLU A 62 -17.98 -6.88 -9.01
CA GLU A 62 -19.42 -6.73 -9.18
C GLU A 62 -20.21 -7.76 -8.37
N ASP A 63 -19.69 -9.00 -8.30
CA ASP A 63 -20.30 -10.09 -7.54
C ASP A 63 -19.48 -10.38 -6.26
N PRO A 64 -19.94 -9.89 -5.09
CA PRO A 64 -19.27 -10.11 -3.82
C PRO A 64 -19.23 -11.59 -3.39
N ILE A 65 -20.18 -12.41 -3.86
CA ILE A 65 -20.24 -13.83 -3.52
C ILE A 65 -19.14 -14.58 -4.27
N VAL A 66 -19.02 -14.33 -5.57
CA VAL A 66 -17.96 -14.90 -6.42
C VAL A 66 -16.59 -14.49 -5.89
N ALA A 67 -16.41 -13.20 -5.56
CA ALA A 67 -15.16 -12.70 -5.00
C ALA A 67 -14.81 -13.39 -3.67
N ARG A 68 -15.78 -13.57 -2.77
CA ARG A 68 -15.58 -14.21 -1.47
C ARG A 68 -15.17 -15.68 -1.58
N ILE A 69 -15.84 -16.43 -2.46
CA ILE A 69 -15.54 -17.84 -2.70
C ILE A 69 -14.18 -17.97 -3.40
N GLY A 70 -13.95 -17.15 -4.42
CA GLY A 70 -12.71 -17.14 -5.19
C GLY A 70 -11.47 -16.84 -4.35
N VAL A 71 -11.55 -15.83 -3.49
CA VAL A 71 -10.45 -15.48 -2.57
C VAL A 71 -10.09 -16.66 -1.67
N LYS A 72 -11.07 -17.36 -1.13
CA LYS A 72 -10.80 -18.47 -0.19
C LYS A 72 -9.93 -19.54 -0.85
N GLU A 73 -10.38 -20.08 -2.00
CA GLU A 73 -9.61 -21.10 -2.71
C GLU A 73 -8.26 -20.60 -3.22
N CYS A 74 -8.22 -19.35 -3.71
CA CYS A 74 -6.96 -18.76 -4.17
C CYS A 74 -5.93 -18.55 -3.05
N LEU A 75 -6.37 -18.24 -1.82
CA LEU A 75 -5.48 -18.15 -0.65
C LEU A 75 -4.99 -19.53 -0.21
N GLU A 76 -5.86 -20.55 -0.19
CA GLU A 76 -5.48 -21.93 0.14
C GLU A 76 -4.37 -22.47 -0.77
N HIS A 77 -4.31 -21.97 -2.01
CA HIS A 77 -3.31 -22.35 -3.01
C HIS A 77 -2.23 -21.28 -3.25
N GLU A 78 -2.09 -20.33 -2.33
CA GLU A 78 -1.05 -19.27 -2.37
C GLU A 78 -1.04 -18.44 -3.66
N MET A 79 -2.16 -18.38 -4.39
CA MET A 79 -2.28 -17.59 -5.62
C MET A 79 -2.45 -16.09 -5.36
N LEU A 80 -2.77 -15.72 -4.12
CA LEU A 80 -2.94 -14.34 -3.67
C LEU A 80 -2.06 -14.05 -2.47
N VAL A 81 -1.52 -12.84 -2.43
CA VAL A 81 -0.81 -12.27 -1.29
C VAL A 81 -1.77 -11.31 -0.58
N PRO A 82 -2.15 -11.57 0.68
CA PRO A 82 -2.99 -10.67 1.45
C PRO A 82 -2.20 -9.46 1.94
N TYR A 83 -2.89 -8.31 2.07
CA TYR A 83 -2.41 -7.14 2.79
C TYR A 83 -3.13 -7.06 4.12
N PRO A 84 -2.54 -7.57 5.21
CA PRO A 84 -3.18 -7.57 6.53
C PRO A 84 -3.41 -6.13 7.03
N VAL A 85 -4.45 -5.95 7.83
CA VAL A 85 -4.71 -4.69 8.50
C VAL A 85 -3.77 -4.59 9.70
N LEU A 86 -2.95 -3.55 9.71
CA LEU A 86 -2.04 -3.26 10.80
C LEU A 86 -2.63 -2.19 11.71
N SER A 87 -2.55 -2.39 13.01
CA SER A 87 -3.05 -1.45 14.00
C SER A 87 -1.99 -1.13 15.04
N GLU A 88 -1.91 0.12 15.41
CA GLU A 88 -1.14 0.60 16.55
C GLU A 88 -2.01 0.56 17.81
N LYS A 89 -1.46 0.87 18.98
CA LYS A 89 -2.20 0.96 20.24
C LYS A 89 -3.35 1.95 20.15
N ALA A 90 -4.46 1.67 20.80
CA ALA A 90 -5.59 2.59 20.85
C ALA A 90 -5.17 3.97 21.40
N GLY A 91 -5.67 5.03 20.77
CA GLY A 91 -5.35 6.42 21.14
C GLY A 91 -4.07 6.97 20.54
N THR A 92 -3.34 6.20 19.71
CA THR A 92 -2.18 6.72 18.96
C THR A 92 -2.61 7.28 17.61
N PHE A 93 -1.85 8.25 17.12
CA PHE A 93 -2.00 8.81 15.79
C PHE A 93 -0.91 8.27 14.88
N VAL A 94 -1.28 7.91 13.65
CA VAL A 94 -0.34 7.47 12.62
C VAL A 94 -0.52 8.35 11.40
N ALA A 95 0.58 8.94 10.92
CA ALA A 95 0.63 9.65 9.66
C ALA A 95 1.43 8.84 8.64
N GLN A 96 0.91 8.75 7.42
CA GLN A 96 1.57 8.09 6.30
C GLN A 96 1.88 9.09 5.20
N PHE A 97 3.12 9.07 4.72
CA PHE A 97 3.58 9.85 3.56
C PHE A 97 4.03 8.89 2.47
N LYS A 98 3.32 8.90 1.36
CA LYS A 98 3.56 7.98 0.26
C LYS A 98 3.73 8.73 -1.06
N TYR A 99 4.89 8.52 -1.70
CA TYR A 99 5.24 9.17 -2.96
C TYR A 99 5.88 8.17 -3.92
N THR A 100 5.66 8.37 -5.21
CA THR A 100 6.45 7.74 -6.26
C THR A 100 7.42 8.76 -6.85
N VAL A 101 8.69 8.39 -6.87
CA VAL A 101 9.78 9.27 -7.28
C VAL A 101 10.52 8.65 -8.46
N ILE A 102 10.80 9.47 -9.47
CA ILE A 102 11.69 9.11 -10.56
C ILE A 102 12.99 9.91 -10.41
N ILE A 103 14.10 9.17 -10.35
CA ILE A 103 15.44 9.76 -10.36
C ILE A 103 16.02 9.53 -11.76
N THR A 104 16.36 10.61 -12.43
CA THR A 104 17.06 10.62 -13.71
C THR A 104 18.39 11.33 -13.54
N LYS A 105 19.25 11.28 -14.57
CA LYS A 105 20.54 11.98 -14.54
C LYS A 105 20.29 13.49 -14.46
N GLY A 106 20.53 14.08 -13.28
CA GLY A 106 20.42 15.50 -13.01
C GLY A 106 19.03 15.99 -12.56
N LYS A 107 18.04 15.09 -12.39
CA LYS A 107 16.72 15.51 -11.89
C LYS A 107 16.01 14.42 -11.08
N THR A 108 15.44 14.82 -9.95
CA THR A 108 14.50 14.02 -9.17
C THR A 108 13.10 14.61 -9.30
N SER A 109 12.12 13.78 -9.63
CA SER A 109 10.74 14.23 -9.80
C SER A 109 9.79 13.37 -9.01
N VAL A 110 8.91 13.97 -8.22
CA VAL A 110 7.77 13.33 -7.58
C VAL A 110 6.63 13.29 -8.58
N ILE A 111 6.11 12.09 -8.89
CA ILE A 111 5.10 11.89 -9.94
C ILE A 111 3.72 11.54 -9.40
N THR A 112 3.60 11.28 -8.11
CA THR A 112 2.33 10.98 -7.45
C THR A 112 2.17 11.78 -6.18
N GLY A 113 0.92 12.01 -5.78
CA GLY A 113 0.55 12.77 -4.60
C GLY A 113 -0.05 14.14 -4.96
N LEU A 114 -0.74 14.70 -3.99
CA LEU A 114 -1.21 16.07 -4.04
C LEU A 114 -0.14 17.00 -3.47
N PRO A 115 -0.07 18.27 -3.92
CA PRO A 115 0.82 19.23 -3.30
C PRO A 115 0.48 19.38 -1.81
N LEU A 116 1.49 19.30 -0.98
CA LEU A 116 1.36 19.53 0.46
C LEU A 116 1.28 21.04 0.69
N ASP A 117 0.19 21.50 1.28
CA ASP A 117 0.07 22.89 1.72
C ASP A 117 0.66 23.01 3.14
N GLU A 118 1.93 23.37 3.21
CA GLU A 118 2.68 23.50 4.48
C GLU A 118 2.07 24.56 5.42
N ALA A 119 1.32 25.52 4.89
CA ALA A 119 0.68 26.56 5.70
C ALA A 119 -0.43 26.02 6.61
N GLN A 120 -0.98 24.85 6.30
CA GLN A 120 -1.99 24.17 7.13
C GLN A 120 -1.38 23.47 8.34
N PHE A 121 -0.06 23.26 8.35
CA PHE A 121 0.63 22.57 9.43
C PHE A 121 1.32 23.58 10.33
N LYS A 122 0.96 23.54 11.62
CA LYS A 122 1.61 24.36 12.65
C LYS A 122 2.33 23.44 13.61
N SER A 123 3.61 23.72 13.86
CA SER A 123 4.44 22.96 14.80
C SER A 123 5.31 23.90 15.61
N GLU A 124 5.45 23.62 16.90
CA GLU A 124 6.43 24.25 17.78
C GLU A 124 7.81 23.59 17.63
N HIS A 125 7.89 22.47 16.92
CA HIS A 125 9.13 21.73 16.67
C HIS A 125 9.74 22.15 15.33
N ALA A 126 11.05 22.32 15.33
CA ALA A 126 11.85 22.59 14.15
C ALA A 126 13.03 21.61 14.04
N ILE A 127 13.47 21.36 12.83
CA ILE A 127 14.67 20.57 12.59
C ILE A 127 15.87 21.41 13.07
N LYS A 128 16.70 20.84 13.98
CA LYS A 128 17.85 21.47 14.55
C LYS A 128 19.19 20.91 14.07
N ASP A 129 19.15 19.74 13.44
CA ASP A 129 20.32 19.08 12.90
C ASP A 129 20.79 19.80 11.63
N GLN A 130 22.01 20.36 11.69
CA GLN A 130 22.58 21.14 10.59
C GLN A 130 22.78 20.29 9.33
N ALA A 131 23.16 19.01 9.45
CA ALA A 131 23.35 18.13 8.30
C ALA A 131 22.04 17.88 7.55
N ILE A 132 20.92 17.80 8.28
CA ILE A 132 19.59 17.67 7.68
C ILE A 132 19.16 18.98 7.00
N LEU A 133 19.41 20.13 7.65
CA LEU A 133 19.11 21.43 7.06
C LEU A 133 19.91 21.69 5.77
N ASP A 134 21.17 21.34 5.77
CA ASP A 134 22.05 21.45 4.60
C ASP A 134 21.55 20.54 3.45
N LEU A 135 21.11 19.32 3.78
CA LEU A 135 20.52 18.40 2.80
C LEU A 135 19.23 18.94 2.20
N LEU A 136 18.36 19.53 3.02
CA LEU A 136 17.10 20.11 2.58
C LEU A 136 17.30 21.38 1.73
N ALA A 137 18.39 22.09 1.94
CA ALA A 137 18.75 23.27 1.14
C ALA A 137 19.28 22.93 -0.27
N VAL A 138 19.65 21.65 -0.52
CA VAL A 138 20.07 21.19 -1.84
C VAL A 138 18.88 21.20 -2.78
N SER A 139 18.93 22.05 -3.80
CA SER A 139 17.89 22.14 -4.84
C SER A 139 17.82 20.82 -5.63
N MET A 140 16.66 20.21 -5.67
CA MET A 140 16.37 19.06 -6.54
C MET A 140 15.96 19.53 -7.94
N ASN A 141 16.84 20.26 -8.61
CA ASN A 141 16.63 20.73 -9.98
C ASN A 141 16.76 19.60 -11.01
#